data_4a97a3270c1c7fdb5a2d4f5e687b437b
#
_entry.id   4a97a3270c1c7fdb5a2d4f5e687b437b
#
_cell.length_a   1.000
_cell.length_b   1.000
_cell.length_c   1.000
_cell.angle_alpha   90.00
_cell.angle_beta   90.00
_cell.angle_gamma   90.00
#
_symmetry.space_group_name_H-M   'P 1'
#
loop_
_entity.id
_entity.type
_entity.pdbx_description
1 polymer ?
#
loop_
_entity_poly.entity_id
_entity_poly.type
_entity_poly.pdbx_seq_one_letter_code
_entity_poly.pdbx_strand_id
1 'polypeptide(L)'
;MAVVLGIETSCDETAAAVVDDHFHVISSVIESSIDQHRAFGGVVPELAGRAHVATIGPVVRRAIAEAGLDPHDPSIEGIAVTSGPGLIGSLLVGLSAAKAFSLAWGVPFVGVNHLEGHLFAPLLEQSGLEWPLLTLLVSGGHSLIVLQSGPGRHEVLGETIDDAAGEAYDKVARWLGLGYPGGPEIDRLAQTGTAGKLKLPVSMTGNDYDFSFSGLKTAVVRATEKQSDVGLADVAASFQAAVAEQLLRKLRRALEHYEVKGVALAGGVAANSALRGGVTSLASDFGVECHLPSLAMCTDNAAMIAAAGIYRLRTDGPSPLNLSASPNWQLADVS
;
A
#
# COMPACT_ATOMS: atom_id res chain seq x y z
N MET A 1 -16.02 -11.86 -21.46
CA MET A 1 -15.22 -11.70 -20.24
C MET A 1 -14.66 -10.30 -20.33
N ALA A 2 -15.22 -9.39 -19.54
CA ALA A 2 -14.80 -7.99 -19.54
C ALA A 2 -13.42 -7.91 -18.88
N VAL A 3 -12.47 -7.26 -19.50
CA VAL A 3 -11.12 -7.07 -18.93
C VAL A 3 -10.76 -5.59 -18.84
N VAL A 4 -10.09 -5.21 -17.77
CA VAL A 4 -9.66 -3.84 -17.50
C VAL A 4 -8.13 -3.81 -17.35
N LEU A 5 -7.51 -2.84 -17.98
CA LEU A 5 -6.09 -2.52 -17.80
C LEU A 5 -5.94 -1.59 -16.60
N GLY A 6 -5.21 -2.03 -15.57
CA GLY A 6 -4.76 -1.18 -14.48
C GLY A 6 -3.41 -0.54 -14.80
N ILE A 7 -3.20 0.69 -14.35
CA ILE A 7 -1.93 1.44 -14.44
C ILE A 7 -1.64 2.07 -13.08
N GLU A 8 -0.45 1.79 -12.54
CA GLU A 8 0.03 2.35 -11.26
C GLU A 8 1.37 3.04 -11.47
N THR A 9 1.45 4.31 -11.04
CA THR A 9 2.68 5.12 -11.09
C THR A 9 2.76 6.13 -9.94
N SER A 10 2.15 5.86 -8.79
CA SER A 10 2.05 6.88 -7.73
C SER A 10 3.37 7.23 -7.03
N CYS A 11 4.34 6.31 -7.00
CA CYS A 11 5.59 6.47 -6.27
C CYS A 11 6.81 6.07 -7.11
N ASP A 12 7.40 4.90 -6.89
CA ASP A 12 8.62 4.42 -7.55
C ASP A 12 8.42 3.14 -8.38
N GLU A 13 7.24 2.53 -8.32
CA GLU A 13 6.82 1.41 -9.17
C GLU A 13 6.06 1.91 -10.40
N THR A 14 6.48 1.43 -11.59
CA THR A 14 5.68 1.50 -12.82
C THR A 14 5.03 0.14 -13.01
N ALA A 15 3.72 0.06 -12.87
CA ALA A 15 3.03 -1.22 -13.04
C ALA A 15 1.87 -1.14 -14.03
N ALA A 16 1.61 -2.26 -14.71
CA ALA A 16 0.41 -2.49 -15.50
C ALA A 16 -0.08 -3.92 -15.28
N ALA A 17 -1.39 -4.11 -15.21
CA ALA A 17 -2.02 -5.40 -15.03
C ALA A 17 -3.32 -5.49 -15.83
N VAL A 18 -3.65 -6.69 -16.30
CA VAL A 18 -4.94 -7.00 -16.90
C VAL A 18 -5.73 -7.87 -15.95
N VAL A 19 -6.93 -7.43 -15.56
CA VAL A 19 -7.81 -8.09 -14.60
C VAL A 19 -9.18 -8.26 -15.21
N ASP A 20 -9.81 -9.43 -14.99
CA ASP A 20 -11.16 -9.69 -15.48
C ASP A 20 -12.25 -9.17 -14.52
N ASP A 21 -13.50 -9.24 -14.98
CA ASP A 21 -14.68 -8.79 -14.25
C ASP A 21 -15.06 -9.65 -13.03
N HIS A 22 -14.34 -10.75 -12.80
CA HIS A 22 -14.39 -11.60 -11.61
C HIS A 22 -13.21 -11.38 -10.68
N PHE A 23 -12.41 -10.32 -10.91
CA PHE A 23 -11.19 -9.98 -10.16
C PHE A 23 -10.04 -11.00 -10.29
N HIS A 24 -10.03 -11.84 -11.36
CA HIS A 24 -8.87 -12.67 -11.62
C HIS A 24 -7.79 -11.86 -12.33
N VAL A 25 -6.56 -11.92 -11.81
CA VAL A 25 -5.38 -11.31 -12.42
C VAL A 25 -4.91 -12.17 -13.59
N ILE A 26 -5.07 -11.67 -14.82
CA ILE A 26 -4.64 -12.37 -16.04
C ILE A 26 -3.15 -12.12 -16.28
N SER A 27 -2.69 -10.88 -16.09
CA SER A 27 -1.28 -10.52 -16.14
C SER A 27 -0.97 -9.38 -15.16
N SER A 28 0.27 -9.34 -14.67
CA SER A 28 0.76 -8.27 -13.82
C SER A 28 2.24 -8.05 -14.03
N VAL A 29 2.62 -6.85 -14.45
CA VAL A 29 3.99 -6.45 -14.73
C VAL A 29 4.34 -5.26 -13.86
N ILE A 30 5.44 -5.35 -13.13
CA ILE A 30 5.95 -4.31 -12.24
C ILE A 30 7.42 -4.06 -12.59
N GLU A 31 7.78 -2.79 -12.75
CA GLU A 31 9.17 -2.33 -12.87
C GLU A 31 9.41 -1.26 -11.80
N SER A 32 10.34 -1.51 -10.88
CA SER A 32 10.65 -0.58 -9.80
C SER A 32 11.92 0.22 -10.11
N SER A 33 11.87 1.52 -9.82
CA SER A 33 13.02 2.40 -9.89
C SER A 33 13.79 2.52 -8.56
N ILE A 34 13.48 1.68 -7.58
CA ILE A 34 13.98 1.75 -6.20
C ILE A 34 15.52 1.77 -6.13
N ASP A 35 16.20 1.04 -7.03
CA ASP A 35 17.66 1.01 -7.07
C ASP A 35 18.27 2.38 -7.38
N GLN A 36 17.58 3.22 -8.17
CA GLN A 36 18.00 4.58 -8.48
C GLN A 36 17.89 5.51 -7.25
N HIS A 37 17.03 5.15 -6.30
CA HIS A 37 16.76 5.93 -5.10
C HIS A 37 17.63 5.54 -3.90
N ARG A 38 18.23 4.34 -3.91
CA ARG A 38 19.06 3.82 -2.80
C ARG A 38 20.18 4.76 -2.39
N ALA A 39 20.86 5.37 -3.36
CA ALA A 39 21.95 6.30 -3.11
C ALA A 39 21.51 7.57 -2.34
N PHE A 40 20.22 7.92 -2.42
CA PHE A 40 19.64 9.08 -1.75
C PHE A 40 18.95 8.72 -0.43
N GLY A 41 18.77 7.40 -0.17
CA GLY A 41 18.11 6.89 1.03
C GLY A 41 16.62 7.25 1.10
N GLY A 42 15.95 7.35 -0.04
CA GLY A 42 14.52 7.66 -0.17
C GLY A 42 14.16 8.07 -1.59
N VAL A 43 12.90 8.05 -1.93
CA VAL A 43 12.43 8.38 -3.28
C VAL A 43 12.72 9.84 -3.63
N VAL A 44 13.32 10.05 -4.81
CA VAL A 44 13.56 11.37 -5.40
C VAL A 44 12.50 11.60 -6.47
N PRO A 45 11.53 12.53 -6.27
CA PRO A 45 10.35 12.64 -7.14
C PRO A 45 10.67 12.87 -8.62
N GLU A 46 11.70 13.67 -8.92
CA GLU A 46 12.08 13.92 -10.32
C GLU A 46 12.66 12.68 -11.00
N LEU A 47 13.46 11.87 -10.28
CA LEU A 47 13.99 10.62 -10.83
C LEU A 47 12.87 9.60 -11.06
N ALA A 48 11.92 9.47 -10.12
CA ALA A 48 10.76 8.61 -10.26
C ALA A 48 9.94 8.98 -11.50
N GLY A 49 9.58 10.26 -11.66
CA GLY A 49 8.84 10.72 -12.85
C GLY A 49 9.54 10.42 -14.17
N ARG A 50 10.87 10.59 -14.24
CA ARG A 50 11.66 10.26 -15.44
C ARG A 50 11.70 8.75 -15.71
N ALA A 51 11.83 7.94 -14.67
CA ALA A 51 11.78 6.48 -14.78
C ALA A 51 10.43 6.02 -15.33
N HIS A 52 9.31 6.54 -14.82
CA HIS A 52 7.98 6.23 -15.33
C HIS A 52 7.82 6.56 -16.82
N VAL A 53 8.29 7.72 -17.26
CA VAL A 53 8.23 8.10 -18.70
C VAL A 53 8.95 7.08 -19.58
N ALA A 54 10.11 6.57 -19.12
CA ALA A 54 10.88 5.58 -19.89
C ALA A 54 10.24 4.19 -19.90
N THR A 55 9.53 3.81 -18.82
CA THR A 55 9.09 2.42 -18.60
C THR A 55 7.61 2.18 -18.89
N ILE A 56 6.73 3.18 -18.80
CA ILE A 56 5.28 3.00 -18.89
C ILE A 56 4.83 2.29 -20.18
N GLY A 57 5.35 2.70 -21.33
CA GLY A 57 5.01 2.09 -22.63
C GLY A 57 5.43 0.62 -22.74
N PRO A 58 6.70 0.26 -22.44
CA PRO A 58 7.15 -1.13 -22.34
C PRO A 58 6.33 -1.98 -21.36
N VAL A 59 6.06 -1.47 -20.16
CA VAL A 59 5.33 -2.18 -19.09
C VAL A 59 3.89 -2.49 -19.52
N VAL A 60 3.18 -1.50 -20.09
CA VAL A 60 1.80 -1.69 -20.58
C VAL A 60 1.77 -2.71 -21.73
N ARG A 61 2.66 -2.57 -22.71
CA ARG A 61 2.72 -3.53 -23.83
C ARG A 61 3.00 -4.96 -23.35
N ARG A 62 3.89 -5.11 -22.39
CA ARG A 62 4.23 -6.42 -21.81
C ARG A 62 3.03 -7.01 -21.06
N ALA A 63 2.33 -6.23 -20.24
CA ALA A 63 1.14 -6.69 -19.52
C ALA A 63 0.04 -7.17 -20.47
N ILE A 64 -0.23 -6.42 -21.55
CA ILE A 64 -1.22 -6.79 -22.57
C ILE A 64 -0.78 -8.07 -23.30
N ALA A 65 0.49 -8.19 -23.69
CA ALA A 65 1.01 -9.37 -24.38
C ALA A 65 0.98 -10.63 -23.48
N GLU A 66 1.36 -10.51 -22.20
CA GLU A 66 1.29 -11.60 -21.21
C GLU A 66 -0.16 -12.03 -20.92
N ALA A 67 -1.14 -11.15 -21.10
CA ALA A 67 -2.57 -11.49 -21.07
C ALA A 67 -3.07 -12.19 -22.33
N GLY A 68 -2.22 -12.40 -23.35
CA GLY A 68 -2.60 -13.00 -24.62
C GLY A 68 -3.40 -12.09 -25.53
N LEU A 69 -3.37 -10.77 -25.30
CA LEU A 69 -4.06 -9.76 -26.08
C LEU A 69 -3.08 -9.08 -27.08
N ASP A 70 -3.62 -8.48 -28.15
CA ASP A 70 -2.81 -7.71 -29.10
C ASP A 70 -2.50 -6.32 -28.52
N PRO A 71 -1.22 -5.95 -28.31
CA PRO A 71 -0.87 -4.62 -27.79
C PRO A 71 -1.25 -3.44 -28.70
N HIS A 72 -1.55 -3.69 -29.99
CA HIS A 72 -1.97 -2.65 -30.93
C HIS A 72 -3.48 -2.43 -30.94
N ASP A 73 -4.24 -3.47 -30.65
CA ASP A 73 -5.72 -3.44 -30.59
C ASP A 73 -6.20 -4.38 -29.47
N PRO A 74 -5.92 -4.05 -28.20
CA PRO A 74 -6.30 -4.91 -27.10
C PRO A 74 -7.80 -4.86 -26.92
N SER A 75 -8.44 -6.02 -26.90
CA SER A 75 -9.87 -6.16 -26.61
C SER A 75 -10.13 -5.96 -25.11
N ILE A 76 -9.87 -4.75 -24.60
CA ILE A 76 -10.14 -4.34 -23.22
C ILE A 76 -11.38 -3.45 -23.16
N GLU A 77 -12.09 -3.46 -22.04
CA GLU A 77 -13.33 -2.68 -21.88
C GLU A 77 -13.13 -1.37 -21.11
N GLY A 78 -11.96 -1.18 -20.50
CA GLY A 78 -11.65 0.05 -19.79
C GLY A 78 -10.22 0.10 -19.27
N ILE A 79 -9.82 1.28 -18.82
CA ILE A 79 -8.52 1.55 -18.22
C ILE A 79 -8.73 2.17 -16.85
N ALA A 80 -8.12 1.59 -15.83
CA ALA A 80 -8.04 2.14 -14.49
C ALA A 80 -6.65 2.70 -14.23
N VAL A 81 -6.57 3.90 -13.69
CA VAL A 81 -5.27 4.53 -13.43
C VAL A 81 -5.27 5.25 -12.10
N THR A 82 -4.19 5.12 -11.35
CA THR A 82 -4.02 5.90 -10.13
C THR A 82 -3.94 7.39 -10.45
N SER A 83 -4.86 8.15 -9.89
CA SER A 83 -4.90 9.61 -10.02
C SER A 83 -4.54 10.36 -8.73
N GLY A 84 -4.30 9.63 -7.63
CA GLY A 84 -3.88 10.11 -6.31
C GLY A 84 -4.24 9.14 -5.20
N PRO A 85 -3.68 9.32 -3.98
CA PRO A 85 -2.53 10.20 -3.70
C PRO A 85 -1.23 9.68 -4.30
N GLY A 86 -0.17 10.53 -4.28
CA GLY A 86 1.15 10.16 -4.76
C GLY A 86 1.99 11.35 -5.24
N LEU A 87 3.15 11.06 -5.81
CA LEU A 87 4.05 12.08 -6.35
C LEU A 87 3.45 12.68 -7.63
N ILE A 88 3.24 13.99 -7.65
CA ILE A 88 2.54 14.67 -8.75
C ILE A 88 3.16 14.36 -10.12
N GLY A 89 4.50 14.36 -10.24
CA GLY A 89 5.21 14.05 -11.49
C GLY A 89 4.95 12.62 -11.97
N SER A 90 4.93 11.68 -11.04
CA SER A 90 4.67 10.25 -11.27
C SER A 90 3.22 10.01 -11.68
N LEU A 91 2.26 10.57 -10.94
CA LEU A 91 0.83 10.50 -11.25
C LEU A 91 0.50 11.05 -12.63
N LEU A 92 1.12 12.19 -13.02
CA LEU A 92 0.89 12.79 -14.32
C LEU A 92 1.34 11.88 -15.48
N VAL A 93 2.38 11.06 -15.30
CA VAL A 93 2.82 10.11 -16.33
C VAL A 93 1.77 9.03 -16.54
N GLY A 94 1.32 8.35 -15.48
CA GLY A 94 0.29 7.31 -15.57
C GLY A 94 -1.02 7.84 -16.13
N LEU A 95 -1.50 8.95 -15.59
CA LEU A 95 -2.77 9.56 -16.00
C LEU A 95 -2.73 10.01 -17.47
N SER A 96 -1.62 10.60 -17.94
CA SER A 96 -1.46 10.99 -19.35
C SER A 96 -1.43 9.77 -20.27
N ALA A 97 -0.73 8.71 -19.87
CA ALA A 97 -0.68 7.45 -20.61
C ALA A 97 -2.08 6.81 -20.72
N ALA A 98 -2.82 6.73 -19.60
CA ALA A 98 -4.17 6.17 -19.58
C ALA A 98 -5.13 6.94 -20.48
N LYS A 99 -5.08 8.27 -20.47
CA LYS A 99 -5.88 9.11 -21.40
C LYS A 99 -5.50 8.90 -22.85
N ALA A 100 -4.20 8.80 -23.16
CA ALA A 100 -3.74 8.55 -24.50
C ALA A 100 -4.19 7.19 -25.02
N PHE A 101 -4.08 6.14 -24.22
CA PHE A 101 -4.57 4.80 -24.56
C PHE A 101 -6.11 4.77 -24.68
N SER A 102 -6.84 5.42 -23.77
CA SER A 102 -8.30 5.56 -23.86
C SER A 102 -8.74 6.16 -25.20
N LEU A 103 -8.09 7.23 -25.63
CA LEU A 103 -8.37 7.86 -26.92
C LEU A 103 -7.96 6.98 -28.12
N ALA A 104 -6.80 6.32 -28.04
CA ALA A 104 -6.29 5.50 -29.14
C ALA A 104 -7.11 4.23 -29.37
N TRP A 105 -7.58 3.60 -28.30
CA TRP A 105 -8.36 2.34 -28.38
C TRP A 105 -9.87 2.56 -28.29
N GLY A 106 -10.34 3.80 -28.09
CA GLY A 106 -11.76 4.11 -28.02
C GLY A 106 -12.47 3.50 -26.81
N VAL A 107 -11.75 3.31 -25.68
CA VAL A 107 -12.28 2.71 -24.45
C VAL A 107 -12.34 3.75 -23.32
N PRO A 108 -13.29 3.61 -22.37
CA PRO A 108 -13.37 4.50 -21.22
C PRO A 108 -12.18 4.34 -20.29
N PHE A 109 -11.85 5.40 -19.53
CA PHE A 109 -10.91 5.30 -18.41
C PHE A 109 -11.52 5.82 -17.13
N VAL A 110 -10.96 5.40 -15.97
CA VAL A 110 -11.34 5.88 -14.65
C VAL A 110 -10.11 6.15 -13.79
N GLY A 111 -10.13 7.29 -13.09
CA GLY A 111 -9.15 7.60 -12.06
C GLY A 111 -9.49 6.89 -10.76
N VAL A 112 -8.51 6.24 -10.16
CA VAL A 112 -8.65 5.45 -8.93
C VAL A 112 -7.82 6.09 -7.83
N ASN A 113 -8.32 6.06 -6.60
CA ASN A 113 -7.54 6.40 -5.42
C ASN A 113 -6.59 5.22 -5.09
N HIS A 114 -5.30 5.51 -4.96
CA HIS A 114 -4.27 4.52 -4.67
C HIS A 114 -4.57 3.68 -3.42
N LEU A 115 -5.02 4.33 -2.35
CA LEU A 115 -5.34 3.66 -1.09
C LEU A 115 -6.60 2.80 -1.22
N GLU A 116 -7.58 3.24 -2.01
CA GLU A 116 -8.73 2.41 -2.35
C GLU A 116 -8.27 1.15 -3.11
N GLY A 117 -7.31 1.27 -4.03
CA GLY A 117 -6.69 0.11 -4.68
C GLY A 117 -6.22 -0.93 -3.66
N HIS A 118 -5.49 -0.53 -2.64
CA HIS A 118 -5.06 -1.43 -1.56
C HIS A 118 -6.22 -2.09 -0.81
N LEU A 119 -7.36 -1.43 -0.67
CA LEU A 119 -8.56 -2.01 -0.05
C LEU A 119 -9.21 -3.09 -0.92
N PHE A 120 -8.95 -3.08 -2.23
CA PHE A 120 -9.42 -4.10 -3.17
C PHE A 120 -8.47 -5.31 -3.30
N ALA A 121 -7.24 -5.23 -2.80
CA ALA A 121 -6.26 -6.32 -2.89
C ALA A 121 -6.77 -7.69 -2.36
N PRO A 122 -7.52 -7.77 -1.25
CA PRO A 122 -8.06 -9.05 -0.78
C PRO A 122 -9.01 -9.72 -1.78
N LEU A 123 -9.75 -8.95 -2.59
CA LEU A 123 -10.68 -9.49 -3.60
C LEU A 123 -9.96 -10.17 -4.78
N LEU A 124 -8.70 -9.81 -5.03
CA LEU A 124 -7.88 -10.42 -6.07
C LEU A 124 -7.36 -11.81 -5.69
N GLU A 125 -7.30 -12.11 -4.40
CA GLU A 125 -6.68 -13.35 -3.89
C GLU A 125 -7.72 -14.31 -3.27
N GLN A 126 -8.88 -13.79 -2.89
CA GLN A 126 -9.89 -14.57 -2.18
C GLN A 126 -11.29 -14.33 -2.75
N SER A 127 -11.93 -15.41 -3.18
CA SER A 127 -13.35 -15.39 -3.55
C SER A 127 -14.23 -15.55 -2.29
N GLY A 128 -15.35 -14.83 -2.26
CA GLY A 128 -16.34 -15.01 -1.20
C GLY A 128 -16.03 -14.32 0.12
N LEU A 129 -15.29 -13.18 0.08
CA LEU A 129 -15.08 -12.35 1.27
C LEU A 129 -16.40 -11.96 1.92
N GLU A 130 -16.50 -12.18 3.23
CA GLU A 130 -17.63 -11.74 4.03
C GLU A 130 -17.37 -10.35 4.63
N TRP A 131 -18.40 -9.51 4.62
CA TRP A 131 -18.33 -8.13 5.13
C TRP A 131 -19.13 -7.97 6.44
N PRO A 132 -18.80 -7.01 7.32
CA PRO A 132 -17.74 -6.01 7.18
C PRO A 132 -16.33 -6.54 7.48
N LEU A 133 -15.28 -5.83 6.96
CA LEU A 133 -13.88 -6.07 7.26
C LEU A 133 -13.26 -4.86 7.98
N LEU A 134 -12.37 -5.10 8.93
CA LEU A 134 -11.43 -4.10 9.41
C LEU A 134 -10.11 -4.26 8.66
N THR A 135 -9.72 -3.26 7.89
CA THR A 135 -8.45 -3.25 7.17
C THR A 135 -7.45 -2.34 7.85
N LEU A 136 -6.31 -2.90 8.24
CA LEU A 136 -5.14 -2.14 8.66
C LEU A 136 -4.27 -1.91 7.42
N LEU A 137 -4.34 -0.69 6.86
CA LEU A 137 -3.57 -0.27 5.69
C LEU A 137 -2.32 0.46 6.16
N VAL A 138 -1.14 -0.11 5.89
CA VAL A 138 0.14 0.42 6.34
C VAL A 138 1.16 0.39 5.20
N SER A 139 1.61 1.57 4.78
CA SER A 139 2.57 1.74 3.68
C SER A 139 3.70 2.70 4.05
N GLY A 140 4.52 3.06 3.08
CA GLY A 140 5.58 4.08 3.22
C GLY A 140 5.02 5.45 3.59
N GLY A 141 3.86 5.84 3.04
CA GLY A 141 3.26 7.15 3.23
C GLY A 141 1.99 7.18 4.08
N HIS A 142 1.39 6.03 4.38
CA HIS A 142 0.08 5.98 5.04
C HIS A 142 0.02 4.90 6.14
N SER A 143 -0.75 5.18 7.18
CA SER A 143 -1.09 4.23 8.24
C SER A 143 -2.51 4.52 8.69
N LEU A 144 -3.46 3.62 8.35
CA LEU A 144 -4.90 3.81 8.55
C LEU A 144 -5.56 2.56 9.10
N ILE A 145 -6.62 2.75 9.89
CA ILE A 145 -7.61 1.69 10.15
C ILE A 145 -8.89 2.07 9.39
N VAL A 146 -9.37 1.15 8.58
CA VAL A 146 -10.52 1.35 7.70
C VAL A 146 -11.55 0.26 7.96
N LEU A 147 -12.79 0.66 8.22
CA LEU A 147 -13.95 -0.23 8.24
C LEU A 147 -14.54 -0.29 6.84
N GLN A 148 -14.57 -1.48 6.24
CA GLN A 148 -15.18 -1.71 4.94
C GLN A 148 -16.50 -2.44 5.13
N SER A 149 -17.61 -1.88 4.69
CA SER A 149 -18.93 -2.51 4.69
C SER A 149 -19.25 -3.28 3.39
N GLY A 150 -18.35 -3.21 2.42
CA GLY A 150 -18.41 -3.84 1.10
C GLY A 150 -17.42 -3.22 0.15
N PRO A 151 -17.24 -3.76 -1.07
CA PRO A 151 -16.38 -3.16 -2.09
C PRO A 151 -16.75 -1.69 -2.32
N GLY A 152 -15.75 -0.79 -2.31
CA GLY A 152 -15.92 0.66 -2.52
C GLY A 152 -16.71 1.41 -1.43
N ARG A 153 -17.13 0.73 -0.35
CA ARG A 153 -17.84 1.33 0.79
C ARG A 153 -16.99 1.20 2.04
N HIS A 154 -16.40 2.28 2.46
CA HIS A 154 -15.44 2.29 3.57
C HIS A 154 -15.58 3.55 4.42
N GLU A 155 -15.10 3.45 5.65
CA GLU A 155 -14.97 4.53 6.63
C GLU A 155 -13.58 4.48 7.24
N VAL A 156 -12.86 5.61 7.20
CA VAL A 156 -11.56 5.74 7.88
C VAL A 156 -11.82 6.00 9.35
N LEU A 157 -11.47 5.05 10.21
CA LEU A 157 -11.66 5.15 11.65
C LEU A 157 -10.55 5.95 12.33
N GLY A 158 -9.34 5.87 11.81
CA GLY A 158 -8.20 6.63 12.31
C GLY A 158 -7.01 6.51 11.36
N GLU A 159 -6.10 7.48 11.47
CA GLU A 159 -4.93 7.60 10.61
C GLU A 159 -3.72 8.12 11.39
N THR A 160 -2.55 8.10 10.76
CA THR A 160 -1.38 8.72 11.35
C THR A 160 -1.50 10.25 11.30
N ILE A 161 -1.20 10.90 12.43
CA ILE A 161 -1.21 12.37 12.55
C ILE A 161 0.13 13.02 12.19
N ASP A 162 1.15 12.19 11.93
CA ASP A 162 2.50 12.63 11.59
C ASP A 162 3.15 11.65 10.59
N ASP A 163 4.31 11.07 10.89
CA ASP A 163 4.96 10.08 10.02
C ASP A 163 4.11 8.82 9.87
N ALA A 164 4.13 8.21 8.69
CA ALA A 164 3.63 6.84 8.51
C ALA A 164 4.59 5.82 9.15
N ALA A 165 4.08 4.63 9.44
CA ALA A 165 4.92 3.57 10.02
C ALA A 165 6.09 3.19 9.09
N GLY A 166 5.87 3.06 7.77
CA GLY A 166 6.94 2.76 6.82
C GLY A 166 8.00 3.86 6.76
N GLU A 167 7.60 5.13 6.82
CA GLU A 167 8.53 6.25 6.91
C GLU A 167 9.37 6.19 8.20
N ALA A 168 8.77 5.78 9.32
CA ALA A 168 9.51 5.57 10.57
C ALA A 168 10.53 4.44 10.44
N TYR A 169 10.19 3.34 9.75
CA TYR A 169 11.14 2.27 9.42
C TYR A 169 12.32 2.79 8.60
N ASP A 170 12.09 3.57 7.56
CA ASP A 170 13.14 4.13 6.71
C ASP A 170 14.04 5.10 7.47
N LYS A 171 13.46 5.95 8.32
CA LYS A 171 14.20 6.90 9.16
C LYS A 171 15.13 6.20 10.17
N VAL A 172 14.62 5.11 10.80
CA VAL A 172 15.41 4.34 11.78
C VAL A 172 16.45 3.49 11.07
N ALA A 173 16.13 2.83 9.96
CA ALA A 173 17.09 2.06 9.16
C ALA A 173 18.25 2.92 8.69
N ARG A 174 17.98 4.13 8.18
CA ARG A 174 19.01 5.10 7.78
C ARG A 174 19.93 5.47 8.95
N TRP A 175 19.36 5.69 10.15
CA TRP A 175 20.16 5.99 11.33
C TRP A 175 21.03 4.80 11.77
N LEU A 176 20.53 3.58 11.63
CA LEU A 176 21.28 2.34 11.91
C LEU A 176 22.34 2.00 10.86
N GLY A 177 22.42 2.78 9.77
CA GLY A 177 23.33 2.49 8.64
C GLY A 177 22.88 1.32 7.77
N LEU A 178 21.61 0.96 7.85
CA LEU A 178 20.99 -0.06 6.99
C LEU A 178 20.59 0.55 5.64
N GLY A 179 20.33 -0.31 4.65
CA GLY A 179 19.95 0.12 3.30
C GLY A 179 18.55 0.76 3.21
N TYR A 180 18.18 1.10 1.99
CA TYR A 180 16.84 1.53 1.60
C TYR A 180 16.26 0.51 0.59
N PRO A 181 14.98 0.10 0.73
CA PRO A 181 14.00 0.46 1.76
C PRO A 181 14.33 -0.12 3.13
N GLY A 182 14.02 0.63 4.20
CA GLY A 182 14.40 0.29 5.56
C GLY A 182 13.58 -0.81 6.20
N GLY A 183 12.30 -0.95 5.80
CA GLY A 183 11.39 -1.94 6.36
C GLY A 183 11.91 -3.38 6.29
N PRO A 184 12.25 -3.91 5.10
CA PRO A 184 12.79 -5.26 4.94
C PRO A 184 14.11 -5.49 5.69
N GLU A 185 14.99 -4.48 5.74
CA GLU A 185 16.27 -4.60 6.42
C GLU A 185 16.11 -4.68 7.94
N ILE A 186 15.20 -3.85 8.51
CA ILE A 186 14.88 -3.93 9.94
C ILE A 186 14.19 -5.26 10.26
N ASP A 187 13.23 -5.71 9.46
CA ASP A 187 12.53 -6.98 9.70
C ASP A 187 13.51 -8.17 9.70
N ARG A 188 14.40 -8.22 8.72
CA ARG A 188 15.45 -9.25 8.64
C ARG A 188 16.39 -9.23 9.86
N LEU A 189 16.83 -8.03 10.27
CA LEU A 189 17.75 -7.88 11.41
C LEU A 189 17.05 -8.21 12.73
N ALA A 190 15.80 -7.81 12.89
CA ALA A 190 14.98 -8.03 14.07
C ALA A 190 14.78 -9.52 14.40
N GLN A 191 14.77 -10.39 13.37
CA GLN A 191 14.64 -11.85 13.56
C GLN A 191 15.80 -12.47 14.34
N THR A 192 16.95 -11.81 14.39
CA THR A 192 18.14 -12.26 15.13
C THR A 192 18.31 -11.54 16.47
N GLY A 193 17.45 -10.58 16.77
CA GLY A 193 17.46 -9.78 17.99
C GLY A 193 16.41 -10.20 19.01
N THR A 194 16.49 -9.59 20.18
CA THR A 194 15.53 -9.77 21.26
C THR A 194 14.75 -8.48 21.49
N ALA A 195 13.44 -8.52 21.26
CA ALA A 195 12.56 -7.38 21.53
C ALA A 195 12.55 -7.01 23.05
N GLY A 196 12.39 -5.71 23.34
CA GLY A 196 12.30 -5.21 24.71
C GLY A 196 13.65 -4.99 25.41
N LYS A 197 14.78 -5.30 24.77
CA LYS A 197 16.11 -4.92 25.27
C LYS A 197 16.27 -3.41 25.30
N LEU A 198 15.69 -2.72 24.34
CA LEU A 198 15.57 -1.27 24.32
C LEU A 198 14.13 -0.87 24.66
N LYS A 199 13.95 -0.10 25.77
CA LYS A 199 12.61 0.39 26.14
C LYS A 199 12.24 1.60 25.29
N LEU A 200 11.29 1.42 24.38
CA LEU A 200 10.77 2.46 23.53
C LEU A 200 9.34 2.84 23.92
N PRO A 201 8.95 4.12 23.80
CA PRO A 201 7.60 4.53 24.09
C PRO A 201 6.61 3.99 23.02
N VAL A 202 5.42 3.65 23.45
CA VAL A 202 4.28 3.43 22.57
C VAL A 202 3.39 4.68 22.66
N SER A 203 3.26 5.38 21.55
CA SER A 203 2.51 6.65 21.49
C SER A 203 1.00 6.42 21.43
N MET A 204 0.20 7.49 21.55
CA MET A 204 -1.26 7.50 21.32
C MET A 204 -2.00 6.42 22.12
N THR A 205 -1.80 6.41 23.44
CA THR A 205 -2.48 5.44 24.33
C THR A 205 -3.95 5.78 24.60
N GLY A 206 -4.45 6.87 24.03
CA GLY A 206 -5.83 7.34 24.15
C GLY A 206 -6.87 6.43 23.49
N ASN A 207 -8.12 6.89 23.56
CA ASN A 207 -9.29 6.14 23.13
C ASN A 207 -9.67 6.33 21.65
N ASP A 208 -8.88 7.08 20.90
CA ASP A 208 -8.95 7.23 19.44
C ASP A 208 -8.31 6.04 18.69
N TYR A 209 -8.38 6.07 17.36
CA TYR A 209 -7.76 5.08 16.48
C TYR A 209 -6.54 5.64 15.74
N ASP A 210 -6.13 6.89 16.04
CA ASP A 210 -5.03 7.54 15.37
C ASP A 210 -3.66 7.01 15.82
N PHE A 211 -2.66 7.24 14.97
CA PHE A 211 -1.27 6.82 15.18
C PHE A 211 -0.32 8.03 15.21
N SER A 212 0.86 7.83 15.78
CA SER A 212 1.98 8.79 15.73
C SER A 212 3.31 8.06 15.81
N PHE A 213 4.14 8.20 14.79
CA PHE A 213 5.44 7.50 14.69
C PHE A 213 6.64 8.44 14.68
N SER A 214 6.47 9.77 14.51
CA SER A 214 7.58 10.74 14.39
C SER A 214 8.53 10.74 15.60
N GLY A 215 8.00 10.44 16.79
CA GLY A 215 8.79 10.36 18.02
C GLY A 215 9.70 9.14 18.14
N LEU A 216 9.42 8.06 17.41
CA LEU A 216 10.11 6.77 17.58
C LEU A 216 11.60 6.84 17.18
N LYS A 217 11.95 7.53 16.07
CA LYS A 217 13.36 7.72 15.69
C LYS A 217 14.16 8.39 16.82
N THR A 218 13.63 9.49 17.37
CA THR A 218 14.27 10.22 18.45
C THR A 218 14.38 9.36 19.72
N ALA A 219 13.36 8.55 20.00
CA ALA A 219 13.38 7.62 21.13
C ALA A 219 14.44 6.53 20.96
N VAL A 220 14.59 5.95 19.76
CA VAL A 220 15.66 4.98 19.44
C VAL A 220 17.02 5.60 19.65
N VAL A 221 17.30 6.78 19.08
CA VAL A 221 18.58 7.47 19.23
C VAL A 221 18.92 7.71 20.70
N ARG A 222 18.01 8.31 21.46
CA ARG A 222 18.22 8.59 22.88
C ARG A 222 18.40 7.33 23.74
N ALA A 223 17.70 6.26 23.42
CA ALA A 223 17.77 5.02 24.17
C ALA A 223 19.09 4.28 23.91
N THR A 224 19.58 4.28 22.67
CA THR A 224 20.88 3.68 22.30
C THR A 224 22.06 4.50 22.85
N GLU A 225 21.98 5.83 22.92
CA GLU A 225 22.99 6.67 23.59
C GLU A 225 23.11 6.34 25.07
N LYS A 226 22.01 5.98 25.74
CA LYS A 226 21.99 5.60 27.16
C LYS A 226 22.42 4.14 27.40
N GLN A 227 22.25 3.27 26.43
CA GLN A 227 22.52 1.84 26.49
C GLN A 227 23.38 1.42 25.28
N SER A 228 24.64 1.86 25.30
CA SER A 228 25.58 1.67 24.17
C SER A 228 26.02 0.22 23.94
N ASP A 229 25.68 -0.69 24.86
CA ASP A 229 25.96 -2.13 24.80
C ASP A 229 24.87 -2.94 24.10
N VAL A 230 23.73 -2.32 23.72
CA VAL A 230 22.65 -3.00 22.99
C VAL A 230 23.05 -3.22 21.53
N GLY A 231 23.00 -4.46 21.09
CA GLY A 231 23.31 -4.84 19.70
C GLY A 231 22.29 -4.30 18.68
N LEU A 232 22.75 -4.07 17.44
CA LEU A 232 21.88 -3.54 16.37
C LEU A 232 20.63 -4.41 16.14
N ALA A 233 20.75 -5.74 16.26
CA ALA A 233 19.63 -6.67 16.12
C ALA A 233 18.58 -6.46 17.22
N ASP A 234 19.01 -6.24 18.47
CA ASP A 234 18.11 -5.98 19.61
C ASP A 234 17.43 -4.60 19.46
N VAL A 235 18.13 -3.60 18.91
CA VAL A 235 17.55 -2.29 18.60
C VAL A 235 16.46 -2.45 17.53
N ALA A 236 16.75 -3.17 16.44
CA ALA A 236 15.80 -3.44 15.37
C ALA A 236 14.57 -4.20 15.88
N ALA A 237 14.78 -5.26 16.67
CA ALA A 237 13.69 -6.05 17.26
C ALA A 237 12.82 -5.23 18.22
N SER A 238 13.45 -4.37 19.06
CA SER A 238 12.72 -3.52 20.00
C SER A 238 11.93 -2.43 19.29
N PHE A 239 12.50 -1.84 18.21
CA PHE A 239 11.81 -0.85 17.39
C PHE A 239 10.62 -1.46 16.66
N GLN A 240 10.82 -2.58 15.98
CA GLN A 240 9.75 -3.31 15.28
C GLN A 240 8.60 -3.69 16.22
N ALA A 241 8.92 -4.18 17.42
CA ALA A 241 7.93 -4.51 18.43
C ALA A 241 7.12 -3.28 18.87
N ALA A 242 7.76 -2.11 19.04
CA ALA A 242 7.06 -0.89 19.43
C ALA A 242 6.10 -0.39 18.33
N VAL A 243 6.51 -0.46 17.04
CA VAL A 243 5.64 -0.13 15.91
C VAL A 243 4.46 -1.10 15.83
N ALA A 244 4.74 -2.41 15.86
CA ALA A 244 3.70 -3.43 15.80
C ALA A 244 2.71 -3.31 16.96
N GLU A 245 3.19 -3.12 18.18
CA GLU A 245 2.33 -2.92 19.37
C GLU A 245 1.38 -1.73 19.19
N GLN A 246 1.87 -0.60 18.68
CA GLN A 246 1.03 0.57 18.46
C GLN A 246 -0.08 0.28 17.44
N LEU A 247 0.25 -0.32 16.29
CA LEU A 247 -0.72 -0.69 15.26
C LEU A 247 -1.73 -1.71 15.77
N LEU A 248 -1.26 -2.78 16.38
CA LEU A 248 -2.10 -3.89 16.86
C LEU A 248 -3.01 -3.47 18.01
N ARG A 249 -2.56 -2.59 18.90
CA ARG A 249 -3.39 -2.08 19.99
C ARG A 249 -4.61 -1.31 19.46
N LYS A 250 -4.44 -0.47 18.46
CA LYS A 250 -5.53 0.28 17.84
C LYS A 250 -6.46 -0.64 17.04
N LEU A 251 -5.91 -1.64 16.35
CA LEU A 251 -6.69 -2.66 15.67
C LEU A 251 -7.50 -3.51 16.65
N ARG A 252 -6.91 -3.96 17.76
CA ARG A 252 -7.63 -4.67 18.84
C ARG A 252 -8.80 -3.82 19.34
N ARG A 253 -8.55 -2.54 19.60
CA ARG A 253 -9.60 -1.62 20.03
C ARG A 253 -10.74 -1.51 19.02
N ALA A 254 -10.43 -1.46 17.73
CA ALA A 254 -11.45 -1.44 16.70
C ALA A 254 -12.27 -2.74 16.68
N LEU A 255 -11.61 -3.91 16.85
CA LEU A 255 -12.27 -5.20 16.98
C LEU A 255 -13.19 -5.31 18.22
N GLU A 256 -12.87 -4.59 19.31
CA GLU A 256 -13.71 -4.52 20.51
C GLU A 256 -14.98 -3.68 20.31
N HIS A 257 -14.99 -2.77 19.34
CA HIS A 257 -16.09 -1.82 19.13
C HIS A 257 -16.96 -2.13 17.90
N TYR A 258 -16.39 -2.81 16.90
CA TYR A 258 -17.08 -3.09 15.65
C TYR A 258 -17.25 -4.60 15.44
N GLU A 259 -18.48 -5.00 15.15
CA GLU A 259 -18.76 -6.39 14.74
C GLU A 259 -18.34 -6.57 13.28
N VAL A 260 -17.32 -7.37 13.03
CA VAL A 260 -16.77 -7.63 11.69
C VAL A 260 -16.65 -9.11 11.41
N LYS A 261 -16.59 -9.47 10.14
CA LYS A 261 -16.40 -10.84 9.67
C LYS A 261 -14.92 -11.20 9.57
N GLY A 262 -14.07 -10.20 9.31
CA GLY A 262 -12.65 -10.44 9.15
C GLY A 262 -11.81 -9.20 9.37
N VAL A 263 -10.50 -9.46 9.44
CA VAL A 263 -9.44 -8.45 9.49
C VAL A 263 -8.55 -8.64 8.27
N ALA A 264 -8.22 -7.53 7.59
CA ALA A 264 -7.28 -7.54 6.48
C ALA A 264 -6.05 -6.67 6.77
N LEU A 265 -4.91 -7.03 6.17
CA LEU A 265 -3.74 -6.17 6.03
C LEU A 265 -3.64 -5.66 4.60
N ALA A 266 -3.12 -4.44 4.41
CA ALA A 266 -2.84 -3.87 3.11
C ALA A 266 -1.63 -2.92 3.15
N GLY A 267 -1.02 -2.66 2.00
CA GLY A 267 0.14 -1.79 1.83
C GLY A 267 1.48 -2.47 2.09
N GLY A 268 2.58 -1.79 1.74
CA GLY A 268 3.93 -2.37 1.75
C GLY A 268 4.41 -2.90 3.12
N VAL A 269 4.00 -2.26 4.22
CA VAL A 269 4.35 -2.72 5.57
C VAL A 269 3.55 -3.97 5.98
N ALA A 270 2.51 -4.36 5.24
CA ALA A 270 1.82 -5.65 5.42
C ALA A 270 2.74 -6.86 5.17
N ALA A 271 3.89 -6.69 4.56
CA ALA A 271 4.92 -7.71 4.42
C ALA A 271 5.69 -7.97 5.73
N ASN A 272 5.62 -7.07 6.72
CA ASN A 272 6.37 -7.17 7.97
C ASN A 272 5.94 -8.39 8.81
N SER A 273 6.92 -9.21 9.21
CA SER A 273 6.67 -10.50 9.87
C SER A 273 5.98 -10.36 11.24
N ALA A 274 6.37 -9.38 12.05
CA ALA A 274 5.80 -9.14 13.37
C ALA A 274 4.35 -8.64 13.26
N LEU A 275 4.07 -7.78 12.28
CA LEU A 275 2.72 -7.27 12.05
C LEU A 275 1.78 -8.39 11.57
N ARG A 276 2.22 -9.20 10.60
CA ARG A 276 1.47 -10.38 10.12
C ARG A 276 1.13 -11.33 11.25
N GLY A 277 2.13 -11.71 12.05
CA GLY A 277 1.92 -12.58 13.22
C GLY A 277 0.94 -11.99 14.23
N GLY A 278 1.06 -10.70 14.52
CA GLY A 278 0.17 -9.99 15.45
C GLY A 278 -1.27 -9.92 14.96
N VAL A 279 -1.51 -9.63 13.68
CA VAL A 279 -2.86 -9.60 13.08
C VAL A 279 -3.48 -10.99 13.08
N THR A 280 -2.70 -12.03 12.73
CA THR A 280 -3.18 -13.42 12.79
C THR A 280 -3.61 -13.81 14.21
N SER A 281 -2.83 -13.45 15.23
CA SER A 281 -3.18 -13.70 16.64
C SER A 281 -4.45 -12.95 17.03
N LEU A 282 -4.58 -11.67 16.66
CA LEU A 282 -5.79 -10.90 16.95
C LEU A 282 -7.04 -11.50 16.29
N ALA A 283 -6.96 -11.87 15.01
CA ALA A 283 -8.08 -12.51 14.32
C ALA A 283 -8.52 -13.80 15.04
N SER A 284 -7.57 -14.60 15.48
CA SER A 284 -7.84 -15.82 16.25
C SER A 284 -8.48 -15.51 17.63
N ASP A 285 -7.97 -14.49 18.35
CA ASP A 285 -8.49 -14.09 19.67
C ASP A 285 -9.96 -13.64 19.59
N PHE A 286 -10.33 -12.98 18.49
CA PHE A 286 -11.69 -12.47 18.26
C PHE A 286 -12.59 -13.43 17.46
N GLY A 287 -12.04 -14.53 16.96
CA GLY A 287 -12.79 -15.54 16.18
C GLY A 287 -13.28 -15.02 14.84
N VAL A 288 -12.52 -14.12 14.20
CA VAL A 288 -12.81 -13.54 12.88
C VAL A 288 -11.84 -14.05 11.82
N GLU A 289 -12.19 -13.95 10.53
CA GLU A 289 -11.30 -14.34 9.44
C GLU A 289 -10.08 -13.42 9.35
N CYS A 290 -8.95 -13.95 8.87
CA CYS A 290 -7.70 -13.21 8.70
C CYS A 290 -7.28 -13.20 7.24
N HIS A 291 -7.27 -12.02 6.62
CA HIS A 291 -6.95 -11.81 5.21
C HIS A 291 -5.59 -11.13 5.09
N LEU A 292 -4.53 -11.92 4.93
CA LEU A 292 -3.18 -11.41 4.72
C LEU A 292 -2.83 -11.51 3.22
N PRO A 293 -2.48 -10.39 2.57
CA PRO A 293 -2.10 -10.42 1.16
C PRO A 293 -0.83 -11.25 0.97
N SER A 294 -0.66 -11.87 -0.21
CA SER A 294 0.62 -12.40 -0.63
C SER A 294 1.66 -11.27 -0.66
N LEU A 295 2.96 -11.62 -0.58
CA LEU A 295 4.01 -10.60 -0.61
C LEU A 295 3.97 -9.77 -1.90
N ALA A 296 3.55 -10.37 -3.00
CA ALA A 296 3.39 -9.69 -4.29
C ALA A 296 2.26 -8.64 -4.26
N MET A 297 1.22 -8.84 -3.45
CA MET A 297 0.09 -7.91 -3.32
C MET A 297 0.30 -6.87 -2.20
N CYS A 298 1.36 -7.00 -1.40
CA CYS A 298 1.70 -5.97 -0.40
C CYS A 298 2.25 -4.70 -1.06
N THR A 299 3.05 -4.84 -2.12
CA THR A 299 3.67 -3.71 -2.82
C THR A 299 2.70 -3.05 -3.79
N ASP A 300 3.02 -1.82 -4.20
CA ASP A 300 2.25 -1.08 -5.18
C ASP A 300 2.20 -1.87 -6.50
N ASN A 301 1.00 -2.12 -6.97
CA ASN A 301 0.76 -2.92 -8.16
C ASN A 301 -0.48 -2.43 -8.92
N ALA A 302 -0.55 -2.73 -10.20
CA ALA A 302 -1.65 -2.27 -11.05
C ALA A 302 -2.90 -3.18 -10.98
N ALA A 303 -2.78 -4.41 -10.46
CA ALA A 303 -3.92 -5.29 -10.33
C ALA A 303 -4.95 -4.75 -9.31
N MET A 304 -4.48 -4.20 -8.20
CA MET A 304 -5.33 -3.55 -7.20
C MET A 304 -6.05 -2.32 -7.78
N ILE A 305 -5.39 -1.58 -8.66
CA ILE A 305 -5.97 -0.42 -9.34
C ILE A 305 -7.00 -0.87 -10.38
N ALA A 306 -6.73 -1.95 -11.13
CA ALA A 306 -7.70 -2.53 -12.04
C ALA A 306 -8.96 -2.99 -11.29
N ALA A 307 -8.81 -3.67 -10.16
CA ALA A 307 -9.92 -4.16 -9.34
C ALA A 307 -10.82 -3.01 -8.84
N ALA A 308 -10.23 -1.98 -8.24
CA ALA A 308 -10.97 -0.78 -7.84
C ALA A 308 -11.61 -0.07 -9.05
N GLY A 309 -10.89 0.00 -10.18
CA GLY A 309 -11.38 0.60 -11.41
C GLY A 309 -12.56 -0.16 -12.03
N ILE A 310 -12.58 -1.49 -11.99
CA ILE A 310 -13.74 -2.30 -12.41
C ILE A 310 -14.97 -1.90 -11.60
N TYR A 311 -14.82 -1.78 -10.29
CA TYR A 311 -15.91 -1.33 -9.42
C TYR A 311 -16.37 0.09 -9.79
N ARG A 312 -15.44 1.05 -9.89
CA ARG A 312 -15.74 2.46 -10.17
C ARG A 312 -16.38 2.67 -11.55
N LEU A 313 -15.89 1.96 -12.58
CA LEU A 313 -16.50 2.02 -13.91
C LEU A 313 -17.97 1.56 -13.91
N ARG A 314 -18.31 0.58 -13.07
CA ARG A 314 -19.67 0.05 -12.94
C ARG A 314 -20.60 0.95 -12.13
N THR A 315 -20.09 1.58 -11.08
CA THR A 315 -20.89 2.39 -10.14
C THR A 315 -20.97 3.85 -10.56
N ASP A 316 -19.85 4.45 -10.91
CA ASP A 316 -19.70 5.90 -11.11
C ASP A 316 -19.58 6.26 -12.59
N GLY A 317 -19.22 5.27 -13.44
CA GLY A 317 -18.95 5.46 -14.86
C GLY A 317 -17.54 6.00 -15.13
N PRO A 318 -17.26 6.37 -16.40
CA PRO A 318 -15.92 6.82 -16.81
C PRO A 318 -15.60 8.23 -16.32
N SER A 319 -14.31 8.45 -16.05
CA SER A 319 -13.80 9.79 -15.76
C SER A 319 -13.73 10.66 -17.00
N PRO A 320 -13.94 11.98 -16.87
CA PRO A 320 -13.80 12.91 -17.98
C PRO A 320 -12.31 13.12 -18.34
N LEU A 321 -12.03 13.42 -19.60
CA LEU A 321 -10.64 13.64 -20.10
C LEU A 321 -9.90 14.78 -19.39
N ASN A 322 -10.61 15.72 -18.76
CA ASN A 322 -10.01 16.80 -17.98
C ASN A 322 -9.74 16.42 -16.52
N LEU A 323 -9.93 15.14 -16.10
CA LEU A 323 -9.53 14.68 -14.77
C LEU A 323 -8.08 15.06 -14.49
N SER A 324 -7.81 15.62 -13.33
CA SER A 324 -6.47 16.03 -12.90
C SER A 324 -5.91 15.07 -11.84
N ALA A 325 -4.59 14.96 -11.79
CA ALA A 325 -3.92 14.25 -10.70
C ALA A 325 -4.12 15.01 -9.37
N SER A 326 -4.36 14.28 -8.29
CA SER A 326 -4.59 14.81 -6.94
C SER A 326 -3.59 14.21 -5.95
N PRO A 327 -2.41 14.84 -5.75
CA PRO A 327 -1.33 14.27 -4.91
C PRO A 327 -1.72 13.99 -3.47
N ASN A 328 -2.69 14.73 -2.95
CA ASN A 328 -3.15 14.65 -1.56
C ASN A 328 -4.60 14.14 -1.46
N TRP A 329 -5.05 13.33 -2.42
CA TRP A 329 -6.42 12.81 -2.41
C TRP A 329 -6.63 11.87 -1.23
N GLN A 330 -7.46 12.31 -0.26
CA GLN A 330 -7.73 11.53 0.94
C GLN A 330 -8.65 10.34 0.62
N LEU A 331 -8.43 9.21 1.29
CA LEU A 331 -9.31 8.05 1.17
C LEU A 331 -10.72 8.36 1.66
N ALA A 332 -10.85 9.19 2.69
CA ALA A 332 -12.13 9.62 3.24
C ALA A 332 -12.99 10.43 2.25
N ASP A 333 -12.38 11.03 1.21
CA ASP A 333 -13.08 11.80 0.17
C ASP A 333 -13.59 10.89 -0.98
N VAL A 334 -13.30 9.61 -0.93
CA VAL A 334 -13.71 8.63 -1.94
C VAL A 334 -15.08 8.09 -1.55
N SER A 335 -16.12 8.51 -2.30
CA SER A 335 -17.52 8.16 -2.05
C SER A 335 -18.02 7.03 -2.92
#